data_264ac25cda2ac52453e7ee258b22f104
#
_entry.id   264ac25cda2ac52453e7ee258b22f104
#
_cell.length_a   1.000
_cell.length_b   1.000
_cell.length_c   1.000
_cell.angle_alpha   90.00
_cell.angle_beta   90.00
_cell.angle_gamma   90.00
#
_symmetry.space_group_name_H-M   'P 1'
#
loop_
_entity.id
_entity.type
_entity.pdbx_description
1 polymer ?
#
loop_
_entity_poly.entity_id
_entity_poly.type
_entity_poly.pdbx_seq_one_letter_code
_entity_poly.pdbx_strand_id
1 'polypeptide(L)'
;MKHVVVDPITRIEGHLRVELQVDEATGKVEDALSCGSAWRGLELVMNDRDPRDAWAYIQRICGVCTTAHALCSLRAVEDALGITIPKNAHYIRNIMAASLSLQDHVIHFYHLHALD
;
A
#
# COMPACT_ATOMS: atom_id res chain seq x y z
N MET A 1 -22.81 22.94 5.26
CA MET A 1 -21.83 21.86 4.96
C MET A 1 -20.52 22.54 4.63
N LYS A 2 -19.46 22.16 5.33
CA LYS A 2 -18.10 22.67 5.11
C LYS A 2 -17.28 21.60 4.41
N HIS A 3 -16.65 21.95 3.29
CA HIS A 3 -15.70 21.09 2.60
C HIS A 3 -14.30 21.32 3.22
N VAL A 4 -13.71 20.26 3.73
CA VAL A 4 -12.37 20.26 4.33
C VAL A 4 -11.47 19.34 3.53
N VAL A 5 -10.33 19.86 3.11
CA VAL A 5 -9.32 19.09 2.37
C VAL A 5 -8.06 19.01 3.21
N VAL A 6 -7.56 17.79 3.39
CA VAL A 6 -6.26 17.51 3.99
C VAL A 6 -5.37 16.91 2.90
N ASP A 7 -4.39 17.70 2.44
CA ASP A 7 -3.52 17.34 1.33
C ASP A 7 -2.14 17.98 1.50
N PRO A 8 -1.08 17.23 1.61
CA PRO A 8 -1.05 15.78 1.77
C PRO A 8 -1.36 15.32 3.21
N ILE A 9 -1.70 14.05 3.37
CA ILE A 9 -1.62 13.39 4.68
C ILE A 9 -0.14 13.20 5.00
N THR A 10 0.27 13.61 6.20
CA THR A 10 1.66 13.55 6.65
C THR A 10 2.00 12.22 7.34
N ARG A 11 3.29 11.97 7.55
CA ARG A 11 3.85 10.81 8.28
C ARG A 11 3.48 9.46 7.68
N ILE A 12 3.23 9.43 6.39
CA ILE A 12 2.99 8.21 5.61
C ILE A 12 3.94 8.16 4.42
N GLU A 13 4.15 6.97 3.86
CA GLU A 13 4.75 6.82 2.55
C GLU A 13 3.66 6.88 1.48
N GLY A 14 3.97 7.59 0.37
CA GLY A 14 3.04 7.84 -0.72
C GLY A 14 2.19 9.10 -0.50
N HIS A 15 1.49 9.49 -1.54
CA HIS A 15 0.66 10.70 -1.54
C HIS A 15 -0.81 10.35 -1.37
N LEU A 16 -1.36 10.75 -0.23
CA LEU A 16 -2.78 10.60 0.10
C LEU A 16 -3.39 11.95 0.37
N ARG A 17 -4.54 12.19 -0.22
CA ARG A 17 -5.42 13.32 0.04
C ARG A 17 -6.74 12.80 0.61
N VAL A 18 -7.26 13.50 1.59
CA VAL A 18 -8.57 13.21 2.18
C VAL A 18 -9.46 14.44 2.06
N GLU A 19 -10.66 14.26 1.57
CA GLU A 19 -11.70 15.29 1.48
C GLU A 19 -12.87 14.91 2.37
N LEU A 20 -13.35 15.86 3.15
CA LEU A 20 -14.44 15.65 4.11
C LEU A 20 -15.56 16.65 3.85
N GLN A 21 -16.80 16.17 3.95
CA GLN A 21 -18.00 17.01 4.06
C GLN A 21 -18.42 17.02 5.52
N VAL A 22 -18.34 18.18 6.15
CA VAL A 22 -18.62 18.36 7.58
C VAL A 22 -19.88 19.19 7.76
N ASP A 23 -20.82 18.70 8.57
CA ASP A 23 -21.94 19.49 9.04
C ASP A 23 -21.44 20.52 10.07
N GLU A 24 -21.55 21.79 9.74
CA GLU A 24 -21.07 22.88 10.60
C GLU A 24 -21.86 23.01 11.90
N ALA A 25 -23.11 22.59 11.92
CA ALA A 25 -23.94 22.69 13.11
C ALA A 25 -23.61 21.62 14.15
N THR A 26 -23.28 20.42 13.69
CA THR A 26 -23.03 19.26 14.56
C THR A 26 -21.57 18.88 14.68
N GLY A 27 -20.72 19.35 13.75
CA GLY A 27 -19.32 18.94 13.65
C GLY A 27 -19.13 17.49 13.13
N LYS A 28 -20.19 16.85 12.67
CA LYS A 28 -20.12 15.48 12.16
C LYS A 28 -19.62 15.43 10.72
N VAL A 29 -18.85 14.41 10.42
CA VAL A 29 -18.47 14.06 9.05
C VAL A 29 -19.64 13.30 8.42
N GLU A 30 -20.22 13.87 7.38
CA GLU A 30 -21.33 13.27 6.62
C GLU A 30 -20.83 12.43 5.44
N ASP A 31 -19.69 12.84 4.86
CA ASP A 31 -19.07 12.10 3.75
C ASP A 31 -17.54 12.28 3.80
N ALA A 32 -16.83 11.25 3.35
CA ALA A 32 -15.36 11.23 3.30
C ALA A 32 -14.86 10.53 2.05
N LEU A 33 -13.94 11.16 1.35
CA LEU A 33 -13.29 10.62 0.16
C LEU A 33 -11.78 10.56 0.38
N SER A 34 -11.17 9.43 0.07
CA SER A 34 -9.72 9.28 0.00
C SER A 34 -9.24 9.15 -1.43
N CYS A 35 -8.16 9.83 -1.77
CA CYS A 35 -7.60 9.83 -3.11
C CYS A 35 -6.08 9.65 -3.05
N GLY A 36 -5.57 8.62 -3.72
CA GLY A 36 -4.16 8.47 -4.02
C GLY A 36 -3.78 9.35 -5.21
N SER A 37 -2.88 10.30 -5.01
CA SER A 37 -2.52 11.28 -6.05
C SER A 37 -1.38 10.81 -6.96
N ALA A 38 -0.70 9.70 -6.66
CA ALA A 38 0.41 9.14 -7.44
C ALA A 38 -0.03 7.90 -8.23
N TRP A 39 -0.81 8.10 -9.29
CA TRP A 39 -1.21 7.02 -10.19
C TRP A 39 -0.18 6.81 -11.31
N ARG A 40 0.25 5.58 -11.55
CA ARG A 40 1.25 5.22 -12.59
C ARG A 40 0.72 4.19 -13.59
N GLY A 41 -0.55 3.84 -13.55
CA GLY A 41 -1.20 2.94 -14.50
C GLY A 41 -0.68 1.50 -14.46
N LEU A 42 -0.26 1.00 -13.31
CA LEU A 42 0.27 -0.37 -13.20
C LEU A 42 -0.77 -1.43 -13.57
N GLU A 43 -2.04 -1.17 -13.32
CA GLU A 43 -3.16 -1.98 -13.76
C GLU A 43 -3.22 -2.10 -15.29
N LEU A 44 -2.84 -1.06 -16.01
CA LEU A 44 -2.76 -1.08 -17.48
C LEU A 44 -1.50 -1.79 -17.96
N VAL A 45 -0.38 -1.61 -17.24
CA VAL A 45 0.90 -2.28 -17.55
C VAL A 45 0.76 -3.80 -17.40
N MET A 46 -0.11 -4.26 -16.49
CA MET A 46 -0.33 -5.68 -16.24
C MET A 46 -1.24 -6.36 -17.25
N ASN A 47 -1.98 -5.62 -18.08
CA ASN A 47 -2.82 -6.20 -19.11
C ASN A 47 -1.99 -7.06 -20.07
N ASP A 48 -2.53 -8.24 -20.42
CA ASP A 48 -1.94 -9.22 -21.34
C ASP A 48 -0.57 -9.78 -20.91
N ARG A 49 -0.16 -9.58 -19.66
CA ARG A 49 1.06 -10.17 -19.10
C ARG A 49 0.79 -11.51 -18.41
N ASP A 50 1.81 -12.33 -18.37
CA ASP A 50 1.74 -13.58 -17.61
C ASP A 50 1.55 -13.25 -16.11
N PRO A 51 0.48 -13.77 -15.47
CA PRO A 51 0.23 -13.51 -14.05
C PRO A 51 1.38 -13.98 -13.14
N ARG A 52 2.18 -14.96 -13.59
CA ARG A 52 3.35 -15.45 -12.83
C ARG A 52 4.46 -14.39 -12.70
N ASP A 53 4.49 -13.42 -13.61
CA ASP A 53 5.46 -12.32 -13.59
C ASP A 53 4.91 -11.08 -12.84
N ALA A 54 3.65 -11.10 -12.41
CA ALA A 54 2.98 -9.96 -11.78
C ALA A 54 3.77 -9.39 -10.60
N TRP A 55 4.34 -10.24 -9.76
CA TRP A 55 5.12 -9.83 -8.59
C TRP A 55 6.30 -8.93 -8.95
N ALA A 56 6.96 -9.18 -10.09
CA ALA A 56 8.12 -8.41 -10.54
C ALA A 56 7.75 -6.96 -10.91
N TYR A 57 6.55 -6.73 -11.42
CA TYR A 57 6.03 -5.40 -11.73
C TYR A 57 5.44 -4.73 -10.49
N ILE A 58 4.58 -5.44 -9.78
CA ILE A 58 3.80 -4.89 -8.66
C ILE A 58 4.71 -4.47 -7.49
N GLN A 59 5.82 -5.16 -7.25
CA GLN A 59 6.80 -4.72 -6.25
C GLN A 59 7.36 -3.31 -6.54
N ARG A 60 7.29 -2.81 -7.78
CA ARG A 60 7.76 -1.46 -8.17
C ARG A 60 6.75 -0.35 -7.85
N ILE A 61 5.61 -0.68 -7.28
CA ILE A 61 4.67 0.32 -6.77
C ILE A 61 5.35 1.18 -5.70
N CYS A 62 6.09 0.55 -4.79
CA CYS A 62 6.75 1.22 -3.69
C CYS A 62 8.17 0.67 -3.48
N GLY A 63 9.15 1.56 -3.34
CA GLY A 63 10.53 1.19 -3.05
C GLY A 63 10.79 0.94 -1.56
N VAL A 64 9.96 1.50 -0.67
CA VAL A 64 10.05 1.29 0.78
C VAL A 64 9.40 -0.04 1.15
N CYS A 65 8.17 -0.30 0.72
CA CYS A 65 7.40 -1.51 1.05
C CYS A 65 7.41 -2.55 -0.08
N THR A 66 8.48 -2.65 -0.84
CA THR A 66 8.64 -3.50 -2.03
C THR A 66 8.22 -4.95 -1.79
N THR A 67 8.70 -5.57 -0.72
CA THR A 67 8.41 -6.96 -0.38
C THR A 67 6.94 -7.18 -0.04
N ALA A 68 6.27 -6.20 0.59
CA ALA A 68 4.84 -6.30 0.88
C ALA A 68 4.02 -6.41 -0.42
N HIS A 69 4.31 -5.56 -1.41
CA HIS A 69 3.66 -5.60 -2.72
C HIS A 69 3.95 -6.90 -3.47
N ALA A 70 5.20 -7.37 -3.45
CA ALA A 70 5.58 -8.64 -4.08
C ALA A 70 4.82 -9.82 -3.47
N LEU A 71 4.79 -9.93 -2.13
CA LEU A 71 4.09 -11.00 -1.43
C LEU A 71 2.58 -10.95 -1.64
N CYS A 72 1.99 -9.76 -1.67
CA CYS A 72 0.57 -9.59 -1.92
C CYS A 72 0.21 -10.07 -3.34
N SER A 73 0.98 -9.67 -4.34
CA SER A 73 0.81 -10.10 -5.72
C SER A 73 0.96 -11.61 -5.88
N LEU A 74 1.99 -12.21 -5.27
CA LEU A 74 2.19 -13.67 -5.30
C LEU A 74 1.00 -14.42 -4.70
N ARG A 75 0.51 -13.98 -3.53
CA ARG A 75 -0.65 -14.60 -2.87
C ARG A 75 -1.92 -14.51 -3.72
N ALA A 76 -2.15 -13.38 -4.38
CA ALA A 76 -3.29 -13.20 -5.27
C ALA A 76 -3.26 -14.17 -6.46
N VAL A 77 -2.07 -14.36 -7.07
CA VAL A 77 -1.88 -15.29 -8.19
C VAL A 77 -1.98 -16.75 -7.73
N GLU A 78 -1.40 -17.07 -6.58
CA GLU A 78 -1.45 -18.41 -5.99
C GLU A 78 -2.90 -18.82 -5.68
N ASP A 79 -3.67 -17.90 -5.12
CA ASP A 79 -5.09 -18.12 -4.83
C ASP A 79 -5.89 -18.34 -6.12
N ALA A 80 -5.70 -17.47 -7.12
CA ALA A 80 -6.38 -17.56 -8.41
C ALA A 80 -6.08 -18.87 -9.16
N LEU A 81 -4.86 -19.39 -9.02
CA LEU A 81 -4.41 -20.61 -9.69
C LEU A 81 -4.54 -21.87 -8.82
N GLY A 82 -4.99 -21.76 -7.59
CA GLY A 82 -5.10 -22.87 -6.63
C GLY A 82 -3.74 -23.48 -6.26
N ILE A 83 -2.67 -22.67 -6.23
CA ILE A 83 -1.31 -23.13 -5.93
C ILE A 83 -1.10 -23.25 -4.42
N THR A 84 -0.68 -24.41 -3.96
CA THR A 84 -0.22 -24.63 -2.58
C THR A 84 1.30 -24.56 -2.52
N ILE A 85 1.82 -23.59 -1.75
CA ILE A 85 3.27 -23.43 -1.59
C ILE A 85 3.85 -24.41 -0.56
N PRO A 86 5.12 -24.84 -0.72
CA PRO A 86 5.81 -25.65 0.27
C PRO A 86 5.95 -24.95 1.61
N LYS A 87 5.93 -25.71 2.69
CA LYS A 87 6.04 -25.20 4.06
C LYS A 87 7.28 -24.32 4.28
N ASN A 88 8.41 -24.70 3.72
CA ASN A 88 9.65 -23.92 3.83
C ASN A 88 9.55 -22.55 3.12
N ALA A 89 8.89 -22.49 1.95
CA ALA A 89 8.64 -21.22 1.27
C ALA A 89 7.77 -20.30 2.13
N HIS A 90 6.79 -20.86 2.84
CA HIS A 90 5.96 -20.09 3.76
C HIS A 90 6.79 -19.49 4.92
N TYR A 91 7.68 -20.26 5.50
CA TYR A 91 8.59 -19.76 6.56
C TYR A 91 9.53 -18.67 6.06
N ILE A 92 10.14 -18.85 4.89
CA ILE A 92 11.03 -17.84 4.28
C ILE A 92 10.27 -16.54 4.03
N ARG A 93 9.07 -16.61 3.47
CA ARG A 93 8.21 -15.43 3.24
C ARG A 93 7.84 -14.73 4.56
N ASN A 94 7.59 -15.47 5.62
CA ASN A 94 7.31 -14.88 6.93
C ASN A 94 8.53 -14.15 7.50
N ILE A 95 9.74 -14.71 7.34
CA ILE A 95 10.99 -14.05 7.74
C ILE A 95 11.19 -12.76 6.93
N MET A 96 10.97 -12.79 5.63
CA MET A 96 11.05 -11.60 4.78
C MET A 96 10.06 -10.54 5.21
N ALA A 97 8.80 -10.91 5.49
CA ALA A 97 7.78 -9.99 5.95
C ALA A 97 8.10 -9.39 7.32
N ALA A 98 8.63 -10.20 8.25
CA ALA A 98 9.05 -9.74 9.57
C ALA A 98 10.24 -8.77 9.48
N SER A 99 11.21 -9.06 8.61
CA SER A 99 12.36 -8.17 8.36
C SER A 99 11.92 -6.83 7.78
N LEU A 100 10.98 -6.85 6.82
CA LEU A 100 10.39 -5.64 6.27
C LEU A 100 9.66 -4.84 7.36
N SER A 101 8.86 -5.51 8.17
CA SER A 101 8.11 -4.85 9.26
C SER A 101 9.05 -4.14 10.24
N LEU A 102 10.16 -4.80 10.61
CA LEU A 102 11.17 -4.18 11.47
C LEU A 102 11.82 -2.96 10.81
N GLN A 103 12.22 -3.08 9.55
CA GLN A 103 12.76 -1.97 8.76
C GLN A 103 11.78 -0.80 8.71
N ASP A 104 10.52 -1.07 8.40
CA ASP A 104 9.51 -0.04 8.21
C ASP A 104 9.19 0.71 9.51
N HIS A 105 9.21 0.05 10.65
CA HIS A 105 9.06 0.72 11.94
C HIS A 105 10.22 1.68 12.21
N VAL A 106 11.44 1.30 11.91
CA VAL A 106 12.62 2.17 12.05
C VAL A 106 12.56 3.35 11.09
N ILE A 107 12.24 3.10 9.83
CA ILE A 107 12.10 4.16 8.81
C ILE A 107 10.95 5.10 9.19
N HIS A 108 9.81 4.59 9.59
CA HIS A 108 8.67 5.41 9.99
C HIS A 108 9.04 6.34 11.16
N PHE A 109 9.69 5.81 12.18
CA PHE A 109 10.10 6.62 13.33
C PHE A 109 11.09 7.70 12.93
N TYR A 110 12.18 7.36 12.23
CA TYR A 110 13.28 8.30 11.96
C TYR A 110 13.05 9.21 10.77
N HIS A 111 12.41 8.73 9.70
CA HIS A 111 12.23 9.52 8.47
C HIS A 111 10.87 10.20 8.37
N LEU A 112 9.82 9.58 8.87
CA LEU A 112 8.48 10.10 8.69
C LEU A 112 7.96 10.82 9.94
N HIS A 113 8.40 10.42 11.14
CA HIS A 113 7.90 10.99 12.39
C HIS A 113 8.89 11.98 13.02
N ALA A 114 10.15 11.63 13.09
CA ALA A 114 11.16 12.45 13.77
C ALA A 114 11.60 13.69 12.99
N LEU A 115 11.31 13.77 11.68
CA LEU A 115 11.58 14.94 10.85
C LEU A 115 10.46 15.98 10.85
N ASP A 116 9.31 15.64 11.39
CA ASP A 116 8.15 16.48 11.55
C ASP A 116 8.22 17.23 12.90
#